data_e28e287a82cc1c694f909a0c894941b9
#
_entry.id   e28e287a82cc1c694f909a0c894941b9
#
_cell.length_a   1.000
_cell.length_b   1.000
_cell.length_c   1.000
_cell.angle_alpha   90.00
_cell.angle_beta   90.00
_cell.angle_gamma   90.00
#
_symmetry.space_group_name_H-M   'P 1'
#
loop_
_entity.id
_entity.type
_entity.pdbx_description
1 polymer ?
#
loop_
_entity_poly.entity_id
_entity_poly.type
_entity_poly.pdbx_seq_one_letter_code
_entity_poly.pdbx_strand_id
1 'polypeptide(L)'
;MEKSVNISYLPRLDHLRAFAALIVLYYHSFQILPQSAGGNLIEGWVHTRNPLLAMVVEGHTGVALFMVLSGFIFTWGANGREVAYFGFLRNRLLRIYPLYAWLLLVGIAMTPDAVDPAKILEMAVPFLNAGNKATYGVATSLFWTVAVEFQFYLIFPFLLSILNRQGCRQLALMILCAFVYRLIADQFGANSRAIAYWTIVGRIDQFLIGMIAAVALRRCNDTPQGALWLGRAFLPAILLMLTMITVFHRAGGYPVIATWKTIWPTVEAAGWALVIVTYLSVRISGSPALSRMTAYIGSISYSIYLTNFIVITQIGKYGDILKLMPNPHINALLVCTAVVLPASIALSTLTYFAIEQPFMKMRRKYMVEPQRPLRMAA
;
A
#
# COMPACT_ATOMS: atom_id res chain seq x y z
N MET A 1 5.27 14.47 -14.77
CA MET A 1 4.92 13.11 -14.35
C MET A 1 4.92 12.19 -15.55
N GLU A 2 5.57 11.06 -15.43
CA GLU A 2 5.66 10.10 -16.53
C GLU A 2 4.37 9.27 -16.61
N LYS A 3 3.69 9.34 -17.75
CA LYS A 3 2.43 8.62 -17.96
C LYS A 3 2.72 7.12 -18.14
N SER A 4 1.87 6.25 -17.60
CA SER A 4 1.96 4.83 -17.87
C SER A 4 1.75 4.53 -19.35
N VAL A 5 2.61 3.68 -19.94
CA VAL A 5 2.46 3.23 -21.33
C VAL A 5 1.38 2.17 -21.51
N ASN A 6 0.84 1.64 -20.41
CA ASN A 6 -0.09 0.51 -20.41
C ASN A 6 -1.50 0.86 -19.89
N ILE A 7 -1.63 1.96 -19.15
CA ILE A 7 -2.88 2.32 -18.47
C ILE A 7 -3.12 3.81 -18.70
N SER A 8 -4.35 4.20 -19.03
CA SER A 8 -4.75 5.61 -19.09
C SER A 8 -4.54 6.28 -17.73
N TYR A 9 -3.98 7.47 -17.75
CA TYR A 9 -3.67 8.20 -16.52
C TYR A 9 -4.95 8.68 -15.83
N LEU A 10 -5.12 8.31 -14.56
CA LEU A 10 -6.21 8.73 -13.69
C LEU A 10 -5.64 9.44 -12.45
N PRO A 11 -5.66 10.78 -12.38
CA PRO A 11 -5.06 11.54 -11.26
C PRO A 11 -5.62 11.13 -9.89
N ARG A 12 -6.88 10.74 -9.83
CA ARG A 12 -7.54 10.31 -8.59
C ARG A 12 -6.92 9.05 -7.96
N LEU A 13 -6.30 8.18 -8.75
CA LEU A 13 -5.55 7.04 -8.21
C LEU A 13 -4.28 7.49 -7.50
N ASP A 14 -3.62 8.54 -8.02
CA ASP A 14 -2.47 9.13 -7.34
C ASP A 14 -2.90 9.90 -6.07
N HIS A 15 -4.12 10.50 -6.03
CA HIS A 15 -4.64 11.07 -4.79
C HIS A 15 -4.79 10.00 -3.68
N LEU A 16 -5.31 8.83 -4.02
CA LEU A 16 -5.44 7.72 -3.06
C LEU A 16 -4.06 7.20 -2.61
N ARG A 17 -3.09 7.14 -3.52
CA ARG A 17 -1.71 6.78 -3.17
C ARG A 17 -1.06 7.83 -2.27
N ALA A 18 -1.30 9.12 -2.51
CA ALA A 18 -0.84 10.19 -1.65
C ALA A 18 -1.42 10.02 -0.24
N PHE A 19 -2.72 9.82 -0.13
CA PHE A 19 -3.37 9.56 1.16
C PHE A 19 -2.76 8.36 1.87
N ALA A 20 -2.58 7.22 1.17
CA ALA A 20 -2.01 6.00 1.74
C ALA A 20 -0.58 6.22 2.27
N ALA A 21 0.28 6.92 1.51
CA ALA A 21 1.65 7.21 1.95
C ALA A 21 1.68 8.18 3.14
N LEU A 22 0.84 9.22 3.10
CA LEU A 22 0.79 10.22 4.16
C LEU A 22 0.24 9.66 5.46
N ILE A 23 -0.83 8.85 5.44
CA ILE A 23 -1.37 8.28 6.67
C ILE A 23 -0.35 7.32 7.34
N VAL A 24 0.43 6.58 6.54
CA VAL A 24 1.53 5.76 7.06
C VAL A 24 2.66 6.61 7.63
N LEU A 25 3.02 7.72 6.98
CA LEU A 25 4.03 8.66 7.49
C LEU A 25 3.59 9.24 8.85
N TYR A 26 2.34 9.69 8.97
CA TYR A 26 1.78 10.20 10.22
C TYR A 26 1.72 9.12 11.30
N TYR A 27 1.32 7.89 10.96
CA TYR A 27 1.33 6.74 11.83
C TYR A 27 2.72 6.49 12.43
N HIS A 28 3.74 6.37 11.58
CA HIS A 28 5.10 6.11 12.04
C HIS A 28 5.64 7.27 12.88
N SER A 29 5.39 8.52 12.46
CA SER A 29 5.80 9.70 13.22
C SER A 29 5.13 9.76 14.60
N PHE A 30 3.83 9.47 14.65
CA PHE A 30 3.05 9.44 15.88
C PHE A 30 3.52 8.37 16.87
N GLN A 31 3.99 7.23 16.36
CA GLN A 31 4.49 6.14 17.19
C GLN A 31 5.96 6.30 17.60
N ILE A 32 6.81 6.86 16.74
CA ILE A 32 8.26 6.88 16.93
C ILE A 32 8.72 8.15 17.67
N LEU A 33 8.24 9.34 17.27
CA LEU A 33 8.74 10.61 17.82
C LEU A 33 8.52 10.79 19.33
N PRO A 34 7.43 10.31 19.96
CA PRO A 34 7.25 10.40 21.40
C PRO A 34 8.20 9.52 22.21
N GLN A 35 8.74 8.50 21.59
CA GLN A 35 9.61 7.50 22.25
C GLN A 35 11.08 7.86 22.03
N SER A 36 11.52 9.03 22.49
CA SER A 36 12.93 9.44 22.38
C SER A 36 13.88 8.27 22.71
N ALA A 37 14.58 7.78 21.66
CA ALA A 37 15.60 6.74 21.68
C ALA A 37 15.12 5.29 22.01
N GLY A 38 14.48 4.61 21.06
CA GLY A 38 14.53 3.14 20.99
C GLY A 38 13.37 2.35 21.61
N GLY A 39 12.24 2.98 21.87
CA GLY A 39 11.04 2.31 22.35
C GLY A 39 10.38 1.39 21.29
N ASN A 40 9.70 0.35 21.77
CA ASN A 40 8.92 -0.56 20.92
C ASN A 40 7.64 0.15 20.47
N LEU A 41 7.30 0.09 19.17
CA LEU A 41 6.08 0.67 18.59
C LEU A 41 4.78 0.26 19.29
N ILE A 42 4.80 -0.83 20.05
CA ILE A 42 3.64 -1.38 20.75
C ILE A 42 3.51 -0.84 22.17
N GLU A 43 4.63 -0.55 22.85
CA GLU A 43 4.63 -0.17 24.28
C GLU A 43 4.00 1.20 24.56
N GLY A 44 4.00 2.11 23.59
CA GLY A 44 3.38 3.43 23.69
C GLY A 44 2.04 3.53 22.99
N TRP A 45 1.28 2.44 22.82
CA TRP A 45 0.04 2.47 22.04
C TRP A 45 -1.02 3.37 22.64
N VAL A 46 -1.47 4.34 21.87
CA VAL A 46 -2.44 5.33 22.31
C VAL A 46 -3.86 4.83 22.09
N HIS A 47 -4.66 4.82 23.14
CA HIS A 47 -6.08 4.53 23.05
C HIS A 47 -6.88 5.85 22.96
N THR A 48 -7.75 5.98 21.97
CA THR A 48 -8.54 7.19 21.74
C THR A 48 -10.00 6.87 21.41
N ARG A 49 -10.89 7.82 21.73
CA ARG A 49 -12.28 7.79 21.28
C ARG A 49 -12.52 8.69 20.06
N ASN A 50 -11.56 9.53 19.71
CA ASN A 50 -11.63 10.41 18.55
C ASN A 50 -11.38 9.59 17.26
N PRO A 51 -12.37 9.50 16.32
CA PRO A 51 -12.22 8.71 15.10
C PRO A 51 -11.07 9.18 14.19
N LEU A 52 -10.83 10.49 14.11
CA LEU A 52 -9.74 11.04 13.29
C LEU A 52 -8.38 10.68 13.87
N LEU A 53 -8.24 10.73 15.19
CA LEU A 53 -6.99 10.31 15.84
C LEU A 53 -6.83 8.79 15.76
N ALA A 54 -7.91 8.00 15.88
CA ALA A 54 -7.86 6.56 15.66
C ALA A 54 -7.36 6.21 14.25
N MET A 55 -7.78 6.95 13.22
CA MET A 55 -7.25 6.78 11.86
C MET A 55 -5.75 7.03 11.78
N VAL A 56 -5.20 7.99 12.52
CA VAL A 56 -3.74 8.24 12.58
C VAL A 56 -3.03 7.13 13.34
N VAL A 57 -3.55 6.72 14.50
CA VAL A 57 -2.96 5.65 15.33
C VAL A 57 -2.95 4.31 14.59
N GLU A 58 -3.99 4.01 13.80
CA GLU A 58 -4.09 2.81 12.97
C GLU A 58 -3.67 3.08 11.50
N GLY A 59 -2.84 4.10 11.26
CA GLY A 59 -2.47 4.55 9.92
C GLY A 59 -1.69 3.51 9.10
N HIS A 60 -1.27 2.39 9.70
CA HIS A 60 -0.80 1.21 8.97
C HIS A 60 -1.84 0.67 7.96
N THR A 61 -3.13 1.03 8.11
CA THR A 61 -4.21 0.74 7.14
C THR A 61 -3.90 1.31 5.74
N GLY A 62 -3.04 2.34 5.63
CA GLY A 62 -2.55 2.83 4.34
C GLY A 62 -1.82 1.75 3.52
N VAL A 63 -1.19 0.76 4.18
CA VAL A 63 -0.61 -0.40 3.49
C VAL A 63 -1.70 -1.26 2.85
N ALA A 64 -2.80 -1.51 3.57
CA ALA A 64 -3.96 -2.22 3.01
C ALA A 64 -4.53 -1.49 1.78
N LEU A 65 -4.66 -0.16 1.85
CA LEU A 65 -5.07 0.65 0.70
C LEU A 65 -4.10 0.50 -0.50
N PHE A 66 -2.78 0.47 -0.30
CA PHE A 66 -1.82 0.19 -1.37
C PHE A 66 -2.02 -1.19 -2.01
N MET A 67 -2.27 -2.24 -1.20
CA MET A 67 -2.51 -3.59 -1.70
C MET A 67 -3.79 -3.65 -2.55
N VAL A 68 -4.90 -3.06 -2.06
CA VAL A 68 -6.17 -2.98 -2.81
C VAL A 68 -5.99 -2.16 -4.09
N LEU A 69 -5.28 -1.03 -4.05
CA LEU A 69 -4.96 -0.21 -5.22
C LEU A 69 -4.13 -0.97 -6.26
N SER A 70 -3.18 -1.80 -5.84
CA SER A 70 -2.36 -2.60 -6.76
C SER A 70 -3.23 -3.61 -7.52
N GLY A 71 -4.09 -4.37 -6.83
CA GLY A 71 -5.07 -5.25 -7.47
C GLY A 71 -6.01 -4.51 -8.42
N PHE A 72 -6.54 -3.36 -7.96
CA PHE A 72 -7.44 -2.52 -8.74
C PHE A 72 -6.79 -1.99 -10.03
N ILE A 73 -5.63 -1.34 -9.91
CA ILE A 73 -4.98 -0.62 -11.02
C ILE A 73 -4.58 -1.57 -12.15
N PHE A 74 -4.02 -2.72 -11.82
CA PHE A 74 -3.59 -3.66 -12.84
C PHE A 74 -4.77 -4.30 -13.56
N THR A 75 -5.81 -4.66 -12.83
CA THR A 75 -7.04 -5.21 -13.41
C THR A 75 -7.79 -4.14 -14.23
N TRP A 76 -7.87 -2.91 -13.73
CA TRP A 76 -8.43 -1.79 -14.46
C TRP A 76 -7.69 -1.52 -15.77
N GLY A 77 -6.35 -1.54 -15.73
CA GLY A 77 -5.50 -1.34 -16.90
C GLY A 77 -5.60 -2.45 -17.93
N ALA A 78 -5.68 -3.71 -17.48
CA ALA A 78 -5.79 -4.87 -18.34
C ALA A 78 -7.09 -4.87 -19.16
N ASN A 79 -8.20 -4.42 -18.57
CA ASN A 79 -9.49 -4.29 -19.23
C ASN A 79 -9.95 -5.58 -19.98
N GLY A 80 -9.87 -6.72 -19.29
CA GLY A 80 -10.22 -8.01 -19.88
C GLY A 80 -9.17 -8.57 -20.87
N ARG A 81 -8.08 -7.83 -21.14
CA ARG A 81 -6.98 -8.29 -21.99
C ARG A 81 -6.03 -9.18 -21.20
N GLU A 82 -5.31 -10.01 -21.93
CA GLU A 82 -4.20 -10.77 -21.38
C GLU A 82 -2.95 -9.88 -21.23
N VAL A 83 -2.05 -10.33 -20.37
CA VAL A 83 -0.82 -9.62 -20.01
C VAL A 83 0.37 -10.52 -20.31
N ALA A 84 1.35 -10.01 -21.07
CA ALA A 84 2.61 -10.68 -21.31
C ALA A 84 3.41 -10.77 -20.00
N TYR A 85 3.56 -11.98 -19.47
CA TYR A 85 4.11 -12.26 -18.14
C TYR A 85 5.43 -11.55 -17.87
N PHE A 86 6.45 -11.84 -18.69
CA PHE A 86 7.79 -11.25 -18.51
C PHE A 86 7.83 -9.74 -18.75
N GLY A 87 6.99 -9.23 -19.66
CA GLY A 87 6.84 -7.79 -19.90
C GLY A 87 6.27 -7.06 -18.69
N PHE A 88 5.25 -7.64 -18.06
CA PHE A 88 4.66 -7.14 -16.83
C PHE A 88 5.70 -7.14 -15.69
N LEU A 89 6.33 -8.29 -15.41
CA LEU A 89 7.33 -8.39 -14.33
C LEU A 89 8.50 -7.43 -14.52
N ARG A 90 9.03 -7.33 -15.74
CA ARG A 90 10.08 -6.35 -16.06
C ARG A 90 9.68 -4.94 -15.68
N ASN A 91 8.47 -4.51 -16.04
CA ASN A 91 7.99 -3.17 -15.71
C ASN A 91 7.76 -2.97 -14.19
N ARG A 92 7.45 -4.03 -13.44
CA ARG A 92 7.35 -3.98 -11.97
C ARG A 92 8.73 -3.91 -11.33
N LEU A 93 9.68 -4.71 -11.80
CA LEU A 93 11.08 -4.62 -11.38
C LEU A 93 11.64 -3.21 -11.60
N LEU A 94 11.49 -2.65 -12.81
CA LEU A 94 11.95 -1.30 -13.12
C LEU A 94 11.28 -0.21 -12.26
N ARG A 95 10.12 -0.46 -11.68
CA ARG A 95 9.42 0.46 -10.77
C ARG A 95 9.92 0.38 -9.33
N ILE A 96 10.21 -0.83 -8.86
CA ILE A 96 10.45 -1.10 -7.43
C ILE A 96 11.94 -1.23 -7.13
N TYR A 97 12.64 -2.06 -7.93
CA TYR A 97 13.95 -2.54 -7.59
C TYR A 97 15.04 -1.46 -7.48
N PRO A 98 15.05 -0.38 -8.28
CA PRO A 98 16.12 0.61 -8.21
C PRO A 98 16.23 1.28 -6.85
N LEU A 99 15.12 1.80 -6.31
CA LEU A 99 15.12 2.41 -4.98
C LEU A 99 15.29 1.37 -3.86
N TYR A 100 14.68 0.21 -4.02
CA TYR A 100 14.84 -0.91 -3.10
C TYR A 100 16.31 -1.33 -2.94
N ALA A 101 17.01 -1.55 -4.06
CA ALA A 101 18.43 -1.92 -4.04
C ALA A 101 19.30 -0.81 -3.46
N TRP A 102 19.01 0.46 -3.79
CA TRP A 102 19.74 1.59 -3.24
C TRP A 102 19.58 1.66 -1.70
N LEU A 103 18.36 1.49 -1.17
CA LEU A 103 18.12 1.46 0.27
C LEU A 103 18.74 0.24 0.95
N LEU A 104 18.82 -0.90 0.27
CA LEU A 104 19.56 -2.06 0.78
C LEU A 104 21.04 -1.73 0.98
N LEU A 105 21.67 -1.11 -0.03
CA LEU A 105 23.07 -0.67 0.07
C LEU A 105 23.27 0.36 1.20
N VAL A 106 22.35 1.32 1.34
CA VAL A 106 22.36 2.28 2.45
C VAL A 106 22.24 1.55 3.78
N GLY A 107 21.33 0.59 3.92
CA GLY A 107 21.17 -0.19 5.14
C GLY A 107 22.42 -0.98 5.52
N ILE A 108 23.05 -1.64 4.55
CA ILE A 108 24.32 -2.35 4.74
C ILE A 108 25.43 -1.39 5.19
N ALA A 109 25.54 -0.23 4.53
CA ALA A 109 26.53 0.79 4.89
C ALA A 109 26.33 1.39 6.28
N MET A 110 25.07 1.47 6.74
CA MET A 110 24.73 1.97 8.09
C MET A 110 24.97 0.93 9.20
N THR A 111 25.13 -0.34 8.85
CA THR A 111 25.32 -1.45 9.82
C THR A 111 26.45 -2.40 9.37
N PRO A 112 27.70 -1.89 9.24
CA PRO A 112 28.81 -2.67 8.67
C PRO A 112 29.14 -3.93 9.49
N ASP A 113 28.96 -3.88 10.80
CA ASP A 113 29.25 -4.99 11.71
C ASP A 113 28.21 -6.11 11.65
N ALA A 114 27.07 -5.89 10.99
CA ALA A 114 25.98 -6.85 10.86
C ALA A 114 25.91 -7.49 9.47
N VAL A 115 26.96 -7.34 8.64
CA VAL A 115 26.99 -7.85 7.27
C VAL A 115 27.01 -9.38 7.26
N ASP A 116 25.98 -9.97 6.66
CA ASP A 116 25.84 -11.41 6.44
C ASP A 116 25.44 -11.65 4.97
N PRO A 117 26.29 -12.38 4.20
CA PRO A 117 26.01 -12.67 2.80
C PRO A 117 24.68 -13.39 2.55
N ALA A 118 24.29 -14.32 3.42
CA ALA A 118 23.03 -15.04 3.30
C ALA A 118 21.83 -14.10 3.48
N LYS A 119 21.90 -13.21 4.48
CA LYS A 119 20.91 -12.17 4.73
C LYS A 119 20.84 -11.14 3.60
N ILE A 120 21.99 -10.75 3.01
CA ILE A 120 22.00 -9.89 1.84
C ILE A 120 21.27 -10.56 0.67
N LEU A 121 21.54 -11.84 0.41
CA LEU A 121 20.88 -12.58 -0.66
C LEU A 121 19.36 -12.69 -0.43
N GLU A 122 18.94 -13.01 0.79
CA GLU A 122 17.53 -13.04 1.17
C GLU A 122 16.83 -11.69 0.91
N MET A 123 17.51 -10.60 1.23
CA MET A 123 16.95 -9.26 1.04
C MET A 123 17.08 -8.76 -0.39
N ALA A 124 18.13 -9.13 -1.13
CA ALA A 124 18.32 -8.72 -2.53
C ALA A 124 17.24 -9.32 -3.45
N VAL A 125 16.66 -10.44 -3.07
CA VAL A 125 15.56 -11.10 -3.79
C VAL A 125 14.24 -10.80 -3.10
N PRO A 126 13.43 -9.82 -3.59
CA PRO A 126 12.32 -9.22 -2.84
C PRO A 126 11.28 -10.23 -2.32
N PHE A 127 11.08 -11.36 -3.01
CA PHE A 127 10.08 -12.36 -2.60
C PHE A 127 10.57 -13.34 -1.53
N LEU A 128 11.87 -13.38 -1.20
CA LEU A 128 12.41 -14.26 -0.17
C LEU A 128 12.23 -13.69 1.23
N ASN A 129 12.21 -12.37 1.42
CA ASN A 129 12.01 -11.74 2.72
C ASN A 129 10.55 -11.82 3.18
N ALA A 130 10.03 -13.04 3.25
CA ALA A 130 8.69 -13.32 3.71
C ALA A 130 8.65 -13.29 5.26
N GLY A 131 7.80 -12.44 5.83
CA GLY A 131 7.60 -12.33 7.27
C GLY A 131 8.54 -11.36 7.99
N ASN A 132 9.25 -10.50 7.26
CA ASN A 132 10.11 -9.43 7.82
C ASN A 132 11.21 -9.93 8.79
N LYS A 133 11.82 -11.06 8.48
CA LYS A 133 12.86 -11.65 9.33
C LYS A 133 14.24 -11.02 9.15
N ALA A 134 14.54 -10.57 7.92
CA ALA A 134 15.82 -9.95 7.58
C ALA A 134 15.66 -8.43 7.42
N THR A 135 16.45 -7.65 8.18
CA THR A 135 16.49 -6.19 8.07
C THR A 135 17.90 -5.65 8.31
N TYR A 136 18.28 -4.57 7.64
CA TYR A 136 19.47 -3.78 7.90
C TYR A 136 19.03 -2.39 8.41
N GLY A 137 18.77 -2.29 9.70
CA GLY A 137 18.37 -1.06 10.36
C GLY A 137 17.11 -0.41 9.77
N VAL A 138 16.99 0.88 10.01
CA VAL A 138 15.80 1.68 9.62
C VAL A 138 15.61 1.80 8.11
N ALA A 139 16.68 1.70 7.32
CA ALA A 139 16.62 1.85 5.86
C ALA A 139 15.83 0.73 5.16
N THR A 140 15.73 -0.44 5.80
CA THR A 140 15.11 -1.64 5.22
C THR A 140 13.91 -2.15 6.02
N SER A 141 13.48 -1.43 7.05
CA SER A 141 12.41 -1.86 7.96
C SER A 141 11.07 -2.09 7.26
N LEU A 142 10.82 -1.45 6.11
CA LEU A 142 9.58 -1.55 5.36
C LEU A 142 9.65 -2.53 4.17
N PHE A 143 10.75 -3.25 4.00
CA PHE A 143 10.97 -4.15 2.86
C PHE A 143 9.99 -5.33 2.81
N TRP A 144 9.43 -5.73 3.95
CA TRP A 144 8.42 -6.78 4.00
C TRP A 144 7.20 -6.49 3.10
N THR A 145 6.76 -5.22 3.01
CA THR A 145 5.63 -4.86 2.16
C THR A 145 5.96 -4.98 0.69
N VAL A 146 7.20 -4.61 0.32
CA VAL A 146 7.71 -4.78 -1.04
C VAL A 146 7.79 -6.28 -1.39
N ALA A 147 8.21 -7.12 -0.43
CA ALA A 147 8.23 -8.56 -0.60
C ALA A 147 6.82 -9.12 -0.89
N VAL A 148 5.82 -8.73 -0.09
CA VAL A 148 4.42 -9.14 -0.29
C VAL A 148 3.88 -8.64 -1.63
N GLU A 149 4.15 -7.38 -1.98
CA GLU A 149 3.70 -6.80 -3.25
C GLU A 149 4.37 -7.49 -4.44
N PHE A 150 5.65 -7.83 -4.34
CA PHE A 150 6.37 -8.54 -5.40
C PHE A 150 5.87 -9.98 -5.58
N GLN A 151 5.56 -10.68 -4.48
CA GLN A 151 4.92 -12.00 -4.53
C GLN A 151 3.57 -11.93 -5.26
N PHE A 152 2.77 -10.89 -5.03
CA PHE A 152 1.55 -10.66 -5.79
C PHE A 152 1.85 -10.43 -7.29
N TYR A 153 2.88 -9.67 -7.64
CA TYR A 153 3.24 -9.46 -9.05
C TYR A 153 3.59 -10.76 -9.79
N LEU A 154 4.24 -11.69 -9.10
CA LEU A 154 4.55 -13.01 -9.70
C LEU A 154 3.29 -13.79 -10.08
N ILE A 155 2.22 -13.68 -9.29
CA ILE A 155 0.99 -14.45 -9.51
C ILE A 155 -0.11 -13.65 -10.22
N PHE A 156 -0.01 -12.32 -10.30
CA PHE A 156 -1.06 -11.46 -10.88
C PHE A 156 -1.50 -11.86 -12.30
N PRO A 157 -0.59 -12.15 -13.26
CA PRO A 157 -1.02 -12.54 -14.61
C PRO A 157 -1.88 -13.82 -14.62
N PHE A 158 -1.60 -14.77 -13.73
CA PHE A 158 -2.42 -15.99 -13.55
C PHE A 158 -3.77 -15.68 -12.93
N LEU A 159 -3.81 -14.83 -11.89
CA LEU A 159 -5.05 -14.38 -11.26
C LEU A 159 -5.93 -13.63 -12.26
N LEU A 160 -5.31 -12.80 -13.11
CA LEU A 160 -6.03 -12.09 -14.17
C LEU A 160 -6.62 -13.06 -15.22
N SER A 161 -5.87 -14.10 -15.61
CA SER A 161 -6.37 -15.12 -16.51
C SER A 161 -7.55 -15.90 -15.91
N ILE A 162 -7.47 -16.24 -14.61
CA ILE A 162 -8.59 -16.86 -13.87
C ILE A 162 -9.81 -15.92 -13.87
N LEU A 163 -9.60 -14.63 -13.54
CA LEU A 163 -10.67 -13.63 -13.54
C LEU A 163 -11.33 -13.50 -14.92
N ASN A 164 -10.54 -13.45 -15.98
CA ASN A 164 -11.04 -13.30 -17.35
C ASN A 164 -11.84 -14.53 -17.83
N ARG A 165 -11.45 -15.75 -17.41
CA ARG A 165 -12.08 -17.01 -17.83
C ARG A 165 -13.22 -17.45 -16.93
N GLN A 166 -13.10 -17.27 -15.61
CA GLN A 166 -14.01 -17.84 -14.61
C GLN A 166 -14.78 -16.76 -13.83
N GLY A 167 -14.42 -15.50 -13.98
CA GLY A 167 -15.09 -14.37 -13.36
C GLY A 167 -14.74 -14.16 -11.88
N CYS A 168 -15.44 -13.20 -11.25
CA CYS A 168 -15.20 -12.79 -9.87
C CYS A 168 -15.49 -13.87 -8.83
N ARG A 169 -16.36 -14.85 -9.15
CA ARG A 169 -16.70 -15.94 -8.24
C ARG A 169 -15.46 -16.72 -7.80
N GLN A 170 -14.54 -16.99 -8.72
CA GLN A 170 -13.33 -17.75 -8.41
C GLN A 170 -12.40 -16.95 -7.49
N LEU A 171 -12.27 -15.64 -7.72
CA LEU A 171 -11.50 -14.79 -6.79
C LEU A 171 -12.14 -14.75 -5.39
N ALA A 172 -13.47 -14.73 -5.31
CA ALA A 172 -14.19 -14.79 -4.03
C ALA A 172 -13.93 -16.11 -3.29
N LEU A 173 -13.88 -17.23 -3.99
CA LEU A 173 -13.50 -18.53 -3.41
C LEU A 173 -12.04 -18.52 -2.91
N MET A 174 -11.12 -17.90 -3.64
CA MET A 174 -9.73 -17.75 -3.20
C MET A 174 -9.62 -16.87 -1.94
N ILE A 175 -10.44 -15.81 -1.82
CA ILE A 175 -10.53 -14.99 -0.60
C ILE A 175 -11.02 -15.85 0.57
N LEU A 176 -12.06 -16.64 0.36
CA LEU A 176 -12.55 -17.57 1.39
C LEU A 176 -11.47 -18.58 1.81
N CYS A 177 -10.74 -19.17 0.86
CA CYS A 177 -9.63 -20.08 1.16
C CYS A 177 -8.53 -19.39 1.98
N ALA A 178 -8.17 -18.14 1.66
CA ALA A 178 -7.18 -17.38 2.42
C ALA A 178 -7.66 -17.11 3.87
N PHE A 179 -8.93 -16.78 4.04
CA PHE A 179 -9.54 -16.61 5.37
C PHE A 179 -9.52 -17.91 6.16
N VAL A 180 -9.99 -19.03 5.56
CA VAL A 180 -10.00 -20.35 6.21
C VAL A 180 -8.58 -20.77 6.60
N TYR A 181 -7.59 -20.55 5.74
CA TYR A 181 -6.19 -20.83 6.06
C TYR A 181 -5.73 -20.06 7.30
N ARG A 182 -6.01 -18.73 7.36
CA ARG A 182 -5.64 -17.92 8.53
C ARG A 182 -6.32 -18.37 9.80
N LEU A 183 -7.60 -18.76 9.70
CA LEU A 183 -8.35 -19.27 10.83
C LEU A 183 -7.77 -20.60 11.35
N ILE A 184 -7.48 -21.52 10.44
CA ILE A 184 -6.85 -22.82 10.80
C ILE A 184 -5.48 -22.55 11.44
N ALA A 185 -4.64 -21.73 10.84
CA ALA A 185 -3.31 -21.42 11.39
C ALA A 185 -3.39 -20.83 12.80
N ASP A 186 -4.34 -19.91 13.06
CA ASP A 186 -4.60 -19.36 14.39
C ASP A 186 -5.00 -20.44 15.40
N GLN A 187 -5.87 -21.39 15.02
CA GLN A 187 -6.27 -22.53 15.88
C GLN A 187 -5.10 -23.46 16.20
N PHE A 188 -4.10 -23.54 15.32
CA PHE A 188 -2.85 -24.28 15.58
C PHE A 188 -1.79 -23.44 16.29
N GLY A 189 -2.16 -22.32 16.90
CA GLY A 189 -1.29 -21.49 17.74
C GLY A 189 -0.40 -20.52 16.98
N ALA A 190 -0.63 -20.30 15.68
CA ALA A 190 0.10 -19.29 14.96
C ALA A 190 -0.37 -17.89 15.37
N ASN A 191 0.56 -16.93 15.38
CA ASN A 191 0.25 -15.55 15.72
C ASN A 191 -0.65 -14.90 14.64
N SER A 192 -1.95 -14.74 14.93
CA SER A 192 -2.95 -14.22 14.01
C SER A 192 -2.58 -12.84 13.45
N ARG A 193 -1.99 -11.97 14.29
CA ARG A 193 -1.47 -10.67 13.84
C ARG A 193 -0.34 -10.83 12.84
N ALA A 194 0.66 -11.67 13.15
CA ALA A 194 1.82 -11.87 12.28
C ALA A 194 1.41 -12.41 10.91
N ILE A 195 0.53 -13.42 10.88
CA ILE A 195 0.01 -13.99 9.62
C ILE A 195 -0.75 -12.92 8.82
N ALA A 196 -1.68 -12.20 9.46
CA ALA A 196 -2.51 -11.21 8.80
C ALA A 196 -1.73 -10.04 8.20
N TYR A 197 -0.59 -9.65 8.80
CA TYR A 197 0.14 -8.44 8.38
C TYR A 197 1.39 -8.69 7.54
N TRP A 198 2.16 -9.77 7.83
CA TRP A 198 3.52 -9.91 7.31
C TRP A 198 3.64 -10.87 6.12
N THR A 199 2.56 -11.56 5.73
CA THR A 199 2.62 -12.62 4.71
C THR A 199 1.71 -12.34 3.54
N ILE A 200 2.05 -12.92 2.37
CA ILE A 200 1.17 -12.84 1.18
C ILE A 200 -0.19 -13.50 1.45
N VAL A 201 -0.23 -14.60 2.21
CA VAL A 201 -1.50 -15.29 2.54
C VAL A 201 -2.39 -14.43 3.45
N GLY A 202 -1.76 -13.58 4.28
CA GLY A 202 -2.48 -12.59 5.09
C GLY A 202 -3.01 -11.41 4.29
N ARG A 203 -2.44 -11.13 3.12
CA ARG A 203 -2.73 -9.93 2.32
C ARG A 203 -3.33 -10.20 0.95
N ILE A 204 -3.35 -11.47 0.49
CA ILE A 204 -3.80 -11.80 -0.88
C ILE A 204 -5.24 -11.36 -1.14
N ASP A 205 -6.12 -11.45 -0.15
CA ASP A 205 -7.50 -11.02 -0.24
C ASP A 205 -7.63 -9.51 -0.54
N GLN A 206 -6.71 -8.67 -0.02
CA GLN A 206 -6.69 -7.24 -0.30
C GLN A 206 -6.44 -6.97 -1.79
N PHE A 207 -5.51 -7.68 -2.40
CA PHE A 207 -5.28 -7.60 -3.84
C PHE A 207 -6.47 -8.14 -4.65
N LEU A 208 -7.02 -9.29 -4.27
CA LEU A 208 -8.15 -9.92 -4.95
C LEU A 208 -9.42 -9.06 -4.87
N ILE A 209 -9.70 -8.44 -3.73
CA ILE A 209 -10.80 -7.49 -3.55
C ILE A 209 -10.58 -6.26 -4.44
N GLY A 210 -9.35 -5.77 -4.56
CA GLY A 210 -9.00 -4.71 -5.50
C GLY A 210 -9.29 -5.10 -6.95
N MET A 211 -8.98 -6.33 -7.36
CA MET A 211 -9.30 -6.85 -8.69
C MET A 211 -10.83 -6.91 -8.92
N ILE A 212 -11.59 -7.40 -7.95
CA ILE A 212 -13.06 -7.45 -8.00
C ILE A 212 -13.64 -6.03 -8.10
N ALA A 213 -13.12 -5.10 -7.31
CA ALA A 213 -13.55 -3.70 -7.31
C ALA A 213 -13.36 -3.01 -8.67
N ALA A 214 -12.29 -3.32 -9.41
CA ALA A 214 -12.08 -2.82 -10.75
C ALA A 214 -13.15 -3.32 -11.74
N VAL A 215 -13.55 -4.58 -11.64
CA VAL A 215 -14.64 -5.15 -12.46
C VAL A 215 -15.99 -4.54 -12.07
N ALA A 216 -16.25 -4.42 -10.76
CA ALA A 216 -17.48 -3.83 -10.24
C ALA A 216 -17.66 -2.37 -10.70
N LEU A 217 -16.61 -1.55 -10.60
CA LEU A 217 -16.66 -0.16 -11.06
C LEU A 217 -16.97 -0.05 -12.55
N ARG A 218 -16.43 -0.93 -13.40
CA ARG A 218 -16.75 -0.92 -14.83
C ARG A 218 -18.23 -1.21 -15.06
N ARG A 219 -18.75 -2.30 -14.47
CA ARG A 219 -20.17 -2.68 -14.62
C ARG A 219 -21.11 -1.58 -14.13
N CYS A 220 -20.76 -0.92 -13.03
CA CYS A 220 -21.56 0.19 -12.52
C CYS A 220 -21.50 1.42 -13.42
N ASN A 221 -20.36 1.69 -14.07
CA ASN A 221 -20.19 2.80 -14.99
C ASN A 221 -20.83 2.56 -16.39
N ASP A 222 -21.22 1.31 -16.71
CA ASP A 222 -21.97 1.00 -17.92
C ASP A 222 -23.36 1.66 -17.93
N THR A 223 -23.86 2.10 -16.77
CA THR A 223 -25.13 2.83 -16.64
C THR A 223 -24.90 4.21 -15.98
N PRO A 224 -25.55 5.29 -16.51
CA PRO A 224 -25.45 6.62 -15.90
C PRO A 224 -25.94 6.65 -14.43
N GLN A 225 -26.98 5.86 -14.13
CA GLN A 225 -27.51 5.74 -12.77
C GLN A 225 -26.52 5.07 -11.83
N GLY A 226 -25.85 3.97 -12.27
CA GLY A 226 -24.84 3.28 -11.47
C GLY A 226 -23.68 4.20 -11.09
N ALA A 227 -23.15 4.94 -12.05
CA ALA A 227 -22.11 5.94 -11.80
C ALA A 227 -22.57 7.03 -10.81
N LEU A 228 -23.82 7.50 -10.93
CA LEU A 228 -24.38 8.52 -10.05
C LEU A 228 -24.53 8.00 -8.60
N TRP A 229 -25.06 6.78 -8.41
CA TRP A 229 -25.23 6.19 -7.09
C TRP A 229 -23.89 5.93 -6.41
N LEU A 230 -22.89 5.41 -7.14
CA LEU A 230 -21.53 5.26 -6.60
C LEU A 230 -20.95 6.61 -6.16
N GLY A 231 -21.12 7.67 -6.97
CA GLY A 231 -20.65 9.00 -6.60
C GLY A 231 -21.31 9.55 -5.35
N ARG A 232 -22.63 9.32 -5.15
CA ARG A 232 -23.37 9.72 -3.95
C ARG A 232 -22.95 8.90 -2.72
N ALA A 233 -22.52 7.68 -2.90
CA ALA A 233 -22.07 6.80 -1.83
C ALA A 233 -20.67 7.16 -1.28
N PHE A 234 -19.96 8.16 -1.84
CA PHE A 234 -18.60 8.50 -1.42
C PHE A 234 -18.50 8.91 0.05
N LEU A 235 -19.32 9.87 0.50
CA LEU A 235 -19.32 10.30 1.92
C LEU A 235 -19.73 9.16 2.86
N PRO A 236 -20.82 8.41 2.62
CA PRO A 236 -21.10 7.19 3.37
C PRO A 236 -19.94 6.18 3.44
N ALA A 237 -19.22 5.97 2.33
CA ALA A 237 -18.07 5.06 2.29
C ALA A 237 -16.92 5.54 3.18
N ILE A 238 -16.61 6.84 3.18
CA ILE A 238 -15.61 7.44 4.08
C ILE A 238 -16.04 7.26 5.55
N LEU A 239 -17.30 7.57 5.88
CA LEU A 239 -17.81 7.44 7.24
C LEU A 239 -17.80 5.98 7.71
N LEU A 240 -18.18 5.04 6.83
CA LEU A 240 -18.10 3.61 7.12
C LEU A 240 -16.65 3.20 7.41
N MET A 241 -15.70 3.57 6.53
CA MET A 241 -14.28 3.24 6.73
C MET A 241 -13.73 3.81 8.03
N LEU A 242 -14.05 5.07 8.34
CA LEU A 242 -13.67 5.71 9.60
C LEU A 242 -14.26 4.98 10.82
N THR A 243 -15.51 4.56 10.72
CA THR A 243 -16.18 3.75 11.76
C THR A 243 -15.49 2.40 11.93
N MET A 244 -15.21 1.71 10.83
CA MET A 244 -14.52 0.41 10.86
C MET A 244 -13.15 0.50 11.53
N ILE A 245 -12.32 1.50 11.18
CA ILE A 245 -11.02 1.73 11.83
C ILE A 245 -11.20 2.09 13.30
N THR A 246 -12.21 2.90 13.65
CA THR A 246 -12.49 3.25 15.05
C THR A 246 -12.90 2.01 15.87
N VAL A 247 -13.73 1.14 15.31
CA VAL A 247 -14.13 -0.13 15.96
C VAL A 247 -12.92 -1.04 16.12
N PHE A 248 -12.09 -1.19 15.07
CA PHE A 248 -10.84 -1.94 15.13
C PHE A 248 -9.92 -1.42 16.25
N HIS A 249 -9.72 -0.10 16.30
CA HIS A 249 -8.91 0.56 17.32
C HIS A 249 -9.45 0.29 18.73
N ARG A 250 -10.77 0.42 18.93
CA ARG A 250 -11.43 0.17 20.24
C ARG A 250 -11.42 -1.29 20.65
N ALA A 251 -11.32 -2.23 19.70
CA ALA A 251 -11.13 -3.65 19.95
C ALA A 251 -9.67 -4.01 20.27
N GLY A 252 -8.83 -3.02 20.54
CA GLY A 252 -7.42 -3.15 20.92
C GLY A 252 -6.42 -2.86 19.81
N GLY A 253 -6.88 -2.53 18.60
CA GLY A 253 -6.05 -2.06 17.48
C GLY A 253 -4.96 -3.05 17.03
N TYR A 254 -3.91 -2.51 16.44
CA TYR A 254 -2.79 -3.32 15.94
C TYR A 254 -2.12 -4.22 16.99
N PRO A 255 -1.88 -3.80 18.25
CA PRO A 255 -1.13 -4.60 19.23
C PRO A 255 -1.78 -5.93 19.62
N VAL A 256 -3.11 -5.98 19.69
CA VAL A 256 -3.83 -7.15 20.16
C VAL A 256 -3.61 -8.36 19.24
N ILE A 257 -3.41 -9.54 19.83
CA ILE A 257 -3.41 -10.84 19.15
C ILE A 257 -4.74 -11.50 19.49
N ALA A 258 -5.60 -11.69 18.48
CA ALA A 258 -6.94 -12.28 18.69
C ALA A 258 -7.44 -12.92 17.39
N THR A 259 -8.25 -13.98 17.53
CA THR A 259 -8.79 -14.76 16.40
C THR A 259 -9.57 -13.91 15.40
N TRP A 260 -10.32 -12.89 15.85
CA TRP A 260 -11.06 -12.00 14.95
C TRP A 260 -10.15 -11.25 13.95
N LYS A 261 -8.85 -11.12 14.23
CA LYS A 261 -7.89 -10.53 13.29
C LYS A 261 -7.66 -11.35 12.04
N THR A 262 -8.03 -12.62 12.06
CA THR A 262 -7.93 -13.49 10.86
C THR A 262 -8.84 -13.02 9.72
N ILE A 263 -10.00 -12.40 10.04
CA ILE A 263 -10.91 -11.83 9.03
C ILE A 263 -10.63 -10.36 8.71
N TRP A 264 -9.92 -9.65 9.59
CA TRP A 264 -9.73 -8.21 9.46
C TRP A 264 -9.16 -7.75 8.12
N PRO A 265 -8.13 -8.39 7.53
CA PRO A 265 -7.60 -7.97 6.23
C PRO A 265 -8.67 -7.94 5.12
N THR A 266 -9.59 -8.91 5.13
CA THR A 266 -10.71 -8.97 4.19
C THR A 266 -11.71 -7.83 4.39
N VAL A 267 -12.08 -7.57 5.65
CA VAL A 267 -13.03 -6.49 6.03
C VAL A 267 -12.43 -5.13 5.70
N GLU A 268 -11.18 -4.89 6.08
CA GLU A 268 -10.44 -3.67 5.80
C GLU A 268 -10.32 -3.40 4.29
N ALA A 269 -10.02 -4.44 3.51
CA ALA A 269 -9.93 -4.35 2.06
C ALA A 269 -11.27 -4.02 1.41
N ALA A 270 -12.37 -4.57 1.89
CA ALA A 270 -13.70 -4.27 1.39
C ALA A 270 -14.06 -2.79 1.64
N GLY A 271 -13.72 -2.25 2.82
CA GLY A 271 -13.88 -0.83 3.14
C GLY A 271 -13.08 0.06 2.18
N TRP A 272 -11.80 -0.23 1.98
CA TRP A 272 -10.96 0.52 1.03
C TRP A 272 -11.40 0.39 -0.41
N ALA A 273 -11.83 -0.80 -0.84
CA ALA A 273 -12.39 -1.00 -2.18
C ALA A 273 -13.62 -0.12 -2.42
N LEU A 274 -14.52 -0.04 -1.43
CA LEU A 274 -15.69 0.84 -1.49
C LEU A 274 -15.27 2.32 -1.61
N VAL A 275 -14.30 2.77 -0.81
CA VAL A 275 -13.74 4.13 -0.91
C VAL A 275 -13.16 4.38 -2.30
N ILE A 276 -12.38 3.44 -2.86
CA ILE A 276 -11.77 3.58 -4.19
C ILE A 276 -12.85 3.77 -5.26
N VAL A 277 -13.84 2.85 -5.34
CA VAL A 277 -14.84 2.88 -6.42
C VAL A 277 -15.75 4.10 -6.34
N THR A 278 -16.12 4.51 -5.12
CA THR A 278 -16.97 5.69 -4.90
C THR A 278 -16.20 6.99 -5.18
N TYR A 279 -14.92 7.10 -4.76
CA TYR A 279 -14.08 8.25 -5.05
C TYR A 279 -13.81 8.44 -6.55
N LEU A 280 -13.62 7.36 -7.29
CA LEU A 280 -13.43 7.43 -8.73
C LEU A 280 -14.71 7.87 -9.48
N SER A 281 -15.88 7.64 -8.88
CA SER A 281 -17.19 7.96 -9.47
C SER A 281 -17.75 9.31 -9.02
N VAL A 282 -17.28 9.87 -7.88
CA VAL A 282 -17.81 11.14 -7.35
C VAL A 282 -17.50 12.31 -8.28
N ARG A 283 -18.47 13.19 -8.48
CA ARG A 283 -18.33 14.44 -9.25
C ARG A 283 -18.04 15.60 -8.30
N ILE A 284 -16.78 15.76 -7.91
CA ILE A 284 -16.32 16.90 -7.09
C ILE A 284 -15.48 17.81 -7.97
N SER A 285 -15.89 19.08 -8.04
CA SER A 285 -15.09 20.17 -8.61
C SER A 285 -14.16 20.68 -7.51
N GLY A 286 -12.92 20.22 -7.52
CA GLY A 286 -11.87 20.71 -6.62
C GLY A 286 -10.94 21.69 -7.29
N SER A 287 -10.10 22.39 -6.51
CA SER A 287 -9.03 23.22 -7.05
C SER A 287 -8.08 22.41 -7.94
N PRO A 288 -7.87 22.80 -9.22
CA PRO A 288 -6.92 22.10 -10.10
C PRO A 288 -5.48 22.10 -9.56
N ALA A 289 -5.11 23.13 -8.80
CA ALA A 289 -3.79 23.23 -8.17
C ALA A 289 -3.64 22.19 -7.05
N LEU A 290 -4.63 22.07 -6.16
CA LEU A 290 -4.63 21.08 -5.10
C LEU A 290 -4.62 19.66 -5.66
N SER A 291 -5.42 19.37 -6.69
CA SER A 291 -5.44 18.07 -7.37
C SER A 291 -4.06 17.74 -7.97
N ARG A 292 -3.39 18.68 -8.61
CA ARG A 292 -2.03 18.48 -9.17
C ARG A 292 -1.00 18.23 -8.07
N MET A 293 -1.05 18.99 -6.98
CA MET A 293 -0.14 18.82 -5.85
C MET A 293 -0.32 17.44 -5.19
N THR A 294 -1.56 17.04 -4.93
CA THR A 294 -1.86 15.73 -4.35
C THR A 294 -1.45 14.59 -5.29
N ALA A 295 -1.71 14.71 -6.59
CA ALA A 295 -1.28 13.73 -7.58
C ALA A 295 0.25 13.65 -7.69
N TYR A 296 0.97 14.77 -7.51
CA TYR A 296 2.42 14.77 -7.43
C TYR A 296 2.93 13.96 -6.23
N ILE A 297 2.39 14.20 -5.02
CA ILE A 297 2.70 13.42 -3.82
C ILE A 297 2.41 11.93 -4.07
N GLY A 298 1.29 11.60 -4.72
CA GLY A 298 0.96 10.22 -5.09
C GLY A 298 1.98 9.59 -6.05
N SER A 299 2.54 10.36 -6.98
CA SER A 299 3.55 9.85 -7.92
C SER A 299 4.87 9.47 -7.24
N ILE A 300 5.26 10.16 -6.16
CA ILE A 300 6.44 9.89 -5.34
C ILE A 300 6.11 9.06 -4.08
N SER A 301 4.88 8.55 -3.96
CA SER A 301 4.39 7.84 -2.75
C SER A 301 5.23 6.62 -2.37
N TYR A 302 5.82 5.93 -3.34
CA TYR A 302 6.70 4.80 -3.11
C TYR A 302 8.00 5.23 -2.42
N SER A 303 8.63 6.31 -2.89
CA SER A 303 9.78 6.89 -2.20
C SER A 303 9.42 7.37 -0.80
N ILE A 304 8.29 8.10 -0.62
CA ILE A 304 7.82 8.54 0.71
C ILE A 304 7.67 7.32 1.63
N TYR A 305 7.01 6.27 1.15
CA TYR A 305 6.79 5.06 1.92
C TYR A 305 8.08 4.40 2.37
N LEU A 306 9.06 4.24 1.49
CA LEU A 306 10.30 3.52 1.83
C LEU A 306 11.30 4.36 2.64
N THR A 307 11.30 5.69 2.48
CA THR A 307 12.28 6.56 3.14
C THR A 307 11.80 7.16 4.47
N ASN A 308 10.50 7.02 4.81
CA ASN A 308 9.94 7.71 5.98
C ASN A 308 10.62 7.34 7.30
N PHE A 309 10.97 6.07 7.52
CA PHE A 309 11.67 5.67 8.74
C PHE A 309 13.04 6.34 8.88
N ILE A 310 13.78 6.50 7.78
CA ILE A 310 15.06 7.21 7.78
C ILE A 310 14.84 8.65 8.24
N VAL A 311 13.89 9.34 7.61
CA VAL A 311 13.60 10.76 7.92
C VAL A 311 13.13 10.90 9.37
N ILE A 312 12.15 10.10 9.80
CA ILE A 312 11.59 10.18 11.15
C ILE A 312 12.67 9.90 12.21
N THR A 313 13.48 8.86 12.01
CA THR A 313 14.53 8.49 12.97
C THR A 313 15.63 9.56 13.05
N GLN A 314 16.03 10.15 11.93
CA GLN A 314 17.04 11.23 11.95
C GLN A 314 16.49 12.47 12.63
N ILE A 315 15.24 12.87 12.36
CA ILE A 315 14.60 14.02 13.02
C ILE A 315 14.37 13.73 14.50
N GLY A 316 14.01 12.50 14.88
CA GLY A 316 13.83 12.09 16.27
C GLY A 316 15.06 12.26 17.15
N LYS A 317 16.29 12.24 16.57
CA LYS A 317 17.54 12.53 17.31
C LYS A 317 17.60 13.96 17.85
N TYR A 318 16.83 14.87 17.29
CA TYR A 318 16.74 16.27 17.70
C TYR A 318 15.48 16.54 18.53
N GLY A 319 14.91 15.49 19.16
CA GLY A 319 13.65 15.55 19.89
C GLY A 319 13.60 16.61 20.99
N ASP A 320 14.72 16.85 21.68
CA ASP A 320 14.81 17.88 22.73
C ASP A 320 14.67 19.30 22.17
N ILE A 321 15.20 19.55 20.97
CA ILE A 321 15.12 20.86 20.29
C ILE A 321 13.71 21.06 19.70
N LEU A 322 13.05 19.98 19.28
CA LEU A 322 11.75 19.98 18.61
C LEU A 322 10.57 19.80 19.58
N LYS A 323 10.78 20.06 20.85
CA LYS A 323 9.72 19.97 21.88
C LYS A 323 8.86 21.24 21.88
N LEU A 324 7.96 21.33 20.90
CA LEU A 324 7.08 22.48 20.68
C LEU A 324 5.85 22.47 21.60
N MET A 325 5.42 21.28 22.07
CA MET A 325 4.24 21.09 22.90
C MET A 325 4.52 20.15 24.07
N PRO A 326 3.85 20.37 25.24
CA PRO A 326 4.00 19.50 26.41
C PRO A 326 3.49 18.07 26.16
N ASN A 327 2.42 17.92 25.41
CA ASN A 327 1.88 16.60 25.08
C ASN A 327 2.70 15.96 23.95
N PRO A 328 3.36 14.80 24.19
CA PRO A 328 4.28 14.20 23.24
C PRO A 328 3.61 13.79 21.93
N HIS A 329 2.35 13.38 21.95
CA HIS A 329 1.62 12.96 20.76
C HIS A 329 1.15 14.14 19.91
N ILE A 330 0.71 15.25 20.54
CA ILE A 330 0.40 16.49 19.83
C ILE A 330 1.69 17.05 19.24
N ASN A 331 2.78 17.03 20.01
CA ASN A 331 4.09 17.43 19.52
C ASN A 331 4.52 16.61 18.31
N ALA A 332 4.35 15.29 18.34
CA ALA A 332 4.67 14.42 17.21
C ALA A 332 3.87 14.78 15.94
N LEU A 333 2.59 15.12 16.06
CA LEU A 333 1.77 15.56 14.92
C LEU A 333 2.25 16.90 14.35
N LEU A 334 2.60 17.86 15.20
CA LEU A 334 3.14 19.16 14.79
C LEU A 334 4.50 19.00 14.11
N VAL A 335 5.44 18.26 14.73
CA VAL A 335 6.76 17.98 14.16
C VAL A 335 6.62 17.18 12.84
N CYS A 336 5.68 16.22 12.79
CA CYS A 336 5.40 15.51 11.54
C CYS A 336 4.97 16.48 10.44
N THR A 337 4.03 17.38 10.72
CA THR A 337 3.51 18.32 9.73
C THR A 337 4.52 19.36 9.30
N ALA A 338 5.25 19.95 10.27
CA ALA A 338 6.14 21.09 10.02
C ALA A 338 7.53 20.69 9.53
N VAL A 339 8.02 19.51 9.92
CA VAL A 339 9.41 19.09 9.65
C VAL A 339 9.50 17.79 8.87
N VAL A 340 8.88 16.69 9.38
CA VAL A 340 9.00 15.36 8.76
C VAL A 340 8.40 15.32 7.37
N LEU A 341 7.20 15.86 7.20
CA LEU A 341 6.48 15.84 5.92
C LEU A 341 7.22 16.62 4.82
N PRO A 342 7.65 17.89 5.03
CA PRO A 342 8.45 18.60 4.04
C PRO A 342 9.78 17.90 3.73
N ALA A 343 10.49 17.41 4.75
CA ALA A 343 11.76 16.68 4.57
C ALA A 343 11.54 15.36 3.79
N SER A 344 10.47 14.62 4.10
CA SER A 344 10.11 13.40 3.38
C SER A 344 9.76 13.67 1.92
N ILE A 345 9.00 14.74 1.63
CA ILE A 345 8.69 15.15 0.26
C ILE A 345 9.98 15.55 -0.48
N ALA A 346 10.86 16.31 0.14
CA ALA A 346 12.12 16.74 -0.47
C ALA A 346 13.02 15.54 -0.80
N LEU A 347 13.28 14.65 0.17
CA LEU A 347 14.08 13.44 -0.04
C LEU A 347 13.45 12.52 -1.09
N SER A 348 12.13 12.33 -1.02
CA SER A 348 11.40 11.47 -1.96
C SER A 348 11.38 12.05 -3.37
N THR A 349 11.33 13.37 -3.51
CA THR A 349 11.49 14.04 -4.81
C THR A 349 12.87 13.77 -5.40
N LEU A 350 13.91 13.93 -4.58
CA LEU A 350 15.29 13.67 -5.01
C LEU A 350 15.48 12.21 -5.45
N THR A 351 15.08 11.25 -4.62
CA THR A 351 15.22 9.81 -4.93
C THR A 351 14.37 9.41 -6.12
N TYR A 352 13.18 9.98 -6.28
CA TYR A 352 12.32 9.73 -7.43
C TYR A 352 13.00 10.16 -8.74
N PHE A 353 13.50 11.38 -8.83
CA PHE A 353 14.12 11.88 -10.06
C PHE A 353 15.49 11.27 -10.33
N ALA A 354 16.30 11.04 -9.29
CA ALA A 354 17.65 10.50 -9.45
C ALA A 354 17.67 8.98 -9.65
N ILE A 355 16.75 8.23 -9.00
CA ILE A 355 16.82 6.77 -8.96
C ILE A 355 15.64 6.13 -9.71
N GLU A 356 14.36 6.49 -9.38
CA GLU A 356 13.21 5.77 -9.93
C GLU A 356 12.92 6.13 -11.38
N GLN A 357 12.84 7.42 -11.69
CA GLN A 357 12.40 7.93 -12.99
C GLN A 357 13.25 7.43 -14.16
N PRO A 358 14.59 7.38 -14.10
CA PRO A 358 15.42 6.86 -15.20
C PRO A 358 15.04 5.43 -15.58
N PHE A 359 14.84 4.55 -14.61
CA PHE A 359 14.43 3.17 -14.86
C PHE A 359 12.98 3.08 -15.34
N MET A 360 12.09 3.92 -14.84
CA MET A 360 10.69 3.94 -15.29
C MET A 360 10.56 4.33 -16.76
N LYS A 361 11.45 5.15 -17.31
CA LYS A 361 11.52 5.48 -18.75
C LYS A 361 11.82 4.27 -19.63
N MET A 362 12.42 3.21 -19.07
CA MET A 362 12.73 1.98 -19.78
C MET A 362 11.56 1.00 -19.87
N ARG A 363 10.40 1.34 -19.31
CA ARG A 363 9.19 0.48 -19.34
C ARG A 363 8.66 0.35 -20.78
N ARG A 364 8.03 -0.80 -21.05
CA ARG A 364 7.47 -1.16 -22.37
C ARG A 364 6.02 -1.57 -22.24
N LYS A 365 5.31 -1.60 -23.35
CA LYS A 365 3.96 -2.18 -23.42
C LYS A 365 4.01 -3.68 -23.11
N TYR A 366 3.07 -4.17 -22.35
CA TYR A 366 2.92 -5.58 -21.99
C TYR A 366 1.47 -6.09 -22.14
N MET A 367 0.54 -5.23 -22.52
CA MET A 367 -0.82 -5.67 -22.84
C MET A 367 -0.80 -6.40 -24.18
N VAL A 368 -1.32 -7.62 -24.18
CA VAL A 368 -1.48 -8.40 -25.42
C VAL A 368 -2.71 -7.87 -26.17
N GLU A 369 -2.51 -7.45 -27.42
CA GLU A 369 -3.63 -7.06 -28.24
C GLU A 369 -4.44 -8.33 -28.61
N PRO A 370 -5.79 -8.26 -28.61
CA PRO A 370 -6.60 -9.38 -29.06
C PRO A 370 -6.17 -9.75 -30.48
N GLN A 371 -5.79 -11.00 -30.70
CA GLN A 371 -5.52 -11.49 -32.05
C GLN A 371 -6.80 -11.27 -32.87
N ARG A 372 -6.72 -10.46 -33.93
CA ARG A 372 -7.80 -10.39 -34.91
C ARG A 372 -8.04 -11.82 -35.40
N PRO A 373 -9.28 -12.34 -35.39
CA PRO A 373 -9.52 -13.64 -35.99
C PRO A 373 -8.95 -13.59 -37.40
N LEU A 374 -8.08 -14.53 -37.73
CA LEU A 374 -7.61 -14.73 -39.08
C LEU A 374 -8.87 -14.82 -39.94
N ARG A 375 -9.12 -13.83 -40.81
CA ARG A 375 -10.10 -13.98 -41.88
C ARG A 375 -9.62 -15.19 -42.69
N MET A 376 -10.21 -16.33 -42.47
CA MET A 376 -10.07 -17.43 -43.41
C MET A 376 -10.55 -16.89 -44.76
N ALA A 377 -9.63 -16.70 -45.67
CA ALA A 377 -9.96 -16.40 -47.05
C ALA A 377 -10.81 -17.56 -47.55
N ALA A 378 -12.06 -17.25 -47.93
CA ALA A 378 -12.98 -18.15 -48.58
C ALA A 378 -12.52 -18.42 -50.03
#